data_84d5504c66eb2d7fb2006b327cd8af84
#
_entry.id   84d5504c66eb2d7fb2006b327cd8af84
#
_cell.length_a   1.000
_cell.length_b   1.000
_cell.length_c   1.000
_cell.angle_alpha   90.00
_cell.angle_beta   90.00
_cell.angle_gamma   90.00
#
_symmetry.space_group_name_H-M   'P 1'
#
loop_
_entity.id
_entity.type
_entity.pdbx_description
1 polymer ?
#
loop_
_entity_poly.entity_id
_entity_poly.type
_entity_poly.pdbx_seq_one_letter_code
_entity_poly.pdbx_strand_id
1 'polypeptide(L)'
;MPTRRSIFAWMTCTAIITLIASSAPADEAAKITHSFLVTGGETFIVDAEGKTTWSYPKSTRDGWVLPNGNILLTLSKANDGGSVVEVTRDGKVVFEFKGTQSEVNTAQALENGNIMLTEAGAKPRLLEVTRDGKIVVDVPLQAQTKDHHLQTRMARKLANGNYLVPQLLDKVVREYQPDGKIVWEVATPNWPFTAIRLDNGNTLINCTIGNLTIEVDKQGETVWKISNDDFPSKPFDDACGGQRLPNGNTVITAYHASSGKTKLFEVTRDKQIVWTYTDQRKAGIHHFQILDTNGKAIEGRPLR
;
A
#
# COMPACT_ATOMS: atom_id res chain seq x y z
N MET A 1 -59.48 -69.40 -54.68
CA MET A 1 -59.76 -68.82 -53.33
C MET A 1 -58.45 -68.14 -52.85
N PRO A 2 -58.33 -66.86 -52.80
CA PRO A 2 -57.12 -66.20 -52.35
C PRO A 2 -57.27 -65.78 -50.89
N THR A 3 -56.25 -66.06 -50.13
CA THR A 3 -56.08 -65.71 -48.72
C THR A 3 -55.62 -64.29 -48.54
N ARG A 4 -56.34 -63.52 -47.78
CA ARG A 4 -55.94 -62.12 -47.38
C ARG A 4 -54.83 -62.19 -46.35
N ARG A 5 -53.73 -61.49 -46.63
CA ARG A 5 -52.65 -61.14 -45.63
C ARG A 5 -52.95 -59.74 -45.06
N SER A 6 -53.12 -59.68 -43.74
CA SER A 6 -53.19 -58.44 -42.98
C SER A 6 -51.80 -57.89 -42.74
N ILE A 7 -51.56 -56.68 -43.10
CA ILE A 7 -50.30 -55.89 -42.82
C ILE A 7 -50.54 -55.09 -41.54
N PHE A 8 -49.84 -55.39 -40.46
CA PHE A 8 -49.79 -54.57 -39.27
C PHE A 8 -48.68 -53.50 -39.48
N ALA A 9 -49.06 -52.24 -39.50
CA ALA A 9 -48.12 -51.15 -39.48
C ALA A 9 -47.79 -50.76 -38.02
N TRP A 10 -46.51 -50.82 -37.68
CA TRP A 10 -46.05 -50.37 -36.42
C TRP A 10 -45.68 -48.87 -36.54
N MET A 11 -46.38 -48.01 -35.82
CA MET A 11 -46.04 -46.59 -35.66
C MET A 11 -45.06 -46.48 -34.51
N THR A 12 -43.78 -46.21 -34.82
CA THR A 12 -42.77 -45.83 -33.84
C THR A 12 -42.89 -44.34 -33.54
N CYS A 13 -43.34 -44.01 -32.33
CA CYS A 13 -43.41 -42.65 -31.82
C CYS A 13 -42.00 -42.28 -31.26
N THR A 14 -41.23 -41.49 -31.99
CA THR A 14 -39.95 -40.95 -31.51
C THR A 14 -40.21 -39.70 -30.67
N ALA A 15 -40.09 -39.84 -29.34
CA ALA A 15 -40.16 -38.70 -28.44
C ALA A 15 -38.82 -37.91 -28.50
N ILE A 16 -38.87 -36.70 -29.03
CA ILE A 16 -37.75 -35.74 -28.98
C ILE A 16 -37.72 -35.09 -27.60
N ILE A 17 -36.80 -35.53 -26.74
CA ILE A 17 -36.53 -34.87 -25.45
C ILE A 17 -35.66 -33.68 -25.76
N THR A 18 -36.21 -32.45 -25.76
CA THR A 18 -35.47 -31.21 -25.82
C THR A 18 -34.84 -30.94 -24.44
N LEU A 19 -33.53 -31.17 -24.28
CA LEU A 19 -32.81 -30.74 -23.10
C LEU A 19 -32.73 -29.20 -23.16
N ILE A 20 -33.48 -28.51 -22.33
CA ILE A 20 -33.30 -27.09 -22.04
C ILE A 20 -32.10 -27.01 -21.07
N ALA A 21 -30.92 -26.71 -21.58
CA ALA A 21 -29.77 -26.33 -20.76
C ALA A 21 -30.10 -24.99 -20.06
N SER A 22 -30.45 -25.06 -18.78
CA SER A 22 -30.54 -23.90 -17.93
C SER A 22 -29.11 -23.38 -17.71
N SER A 23 -28.71 -22.32 -18.43
CA SER A 23 -27.52 -21.57 -18.09
C SER A 23 -27.79 -20.90 -16.73
N ALA A 24 -27.13 -21.38 -15.68
CA ALA A 24 -27.05 -20.65 -14.43
C ALA A 24 -26.50 -19.23 -14.74
N PRO A 25 -27.05 -18.16 -14.15
CA PRO A 25 -26.48 -16.83 -14.36
C PRO A 25 -25.01 -16.89 -13.93
N ALA A 26 -24.11 -16.36 -14.76
CA ALA A 26 -22.73 -16.17 -14.38
C ALA A 26 -22.74 -15.39 -13.05
N ASP A 27 -22.12 -15.95 -12.03
CA ASP A 27 -21.98 -15.31 -10.72
C ASP A 27 -21.31 -13.95 -10.99
N GLU A 28 -22.04 -12.86 -10.79
CA GLU A 28 -21.49 -11.51 -10.99
C GLU A 28 -20.39 -11.38 -9.92
N ALA A 29 -19.13 -11.42 -10.37
CA ALA A 29 -17.99 -11.42 -9.45
C ALA A 29 -18.18 -10.26 -8.48
N ALA A 30 -18.34 -10.58 -7.19
CA ALA A 30 -18.66 -9.60 -6.16
C ALA A 30 -17.67 -8.44 -6.23
N LYS A 31 -18.19 -7.22 -6.40
CA LYS A 31 -17.37 -6.00 -6.53
C LYS A 31 -16.50 -5.85 -5.29
N ILE A 32 -15.18 -5.80 -5.49
CA ILE A 32 -14.24 -5.55 -4.39
C ILE A 32 -14.49 -4.16 -3.83
N THR A 33 -14.54 -4.06 -2.50
CA THR A 33 -14.63 -2.80 -1.76
C THR A 33 -13.57 -2.74 -0.68
N HIS A 34 -13.09 -1.54 -0.36
CA HIS A 34 -12.14 -1.29 0.72
C HIS A 34 -12.55 -0.09 1.56
N SER A 35 -12.33 -0.18 2.87
CA SER A 35 -12.15 1.00 3.70
C SER A 35 -10.66 1.25 3.92
N PHE A 36 -10.25 2.53 3.97
CA PHE A 36 -8.83 2.86 4.07
C PHE A 36 -8.56 4.24 4.64
N LEU A 37 -7.41 4.38 5.31
CA LEU A 37 -6.81 5.67 5.66
C LEU A 37 -6.02 6.20 4.47
N VAL A 38 -6.15 7.49 4.20
CA VAL A 38 -5.35 8.25 3.21
C VAL A 38 -4.44 9.22 3.92
N THR A 39 -3.19 9.32 3.48
CA THR A 39 -2.22 10.35 3.88
C THR A 39 -1.64 11.02 2.63
N GLY A 40 -1.45 12.33 2.70
CA GLY A 40 -1.03 13.12 1.54
C GLY A 40 -1.29 14.60 1.75
N GLY A 41 -1.63 15.30 0.69
CA GLY A 41 -2.07 16.69 0.75
C GLY A 41 -3.31 16.90 1.62
N GLU A 42 -4.18 15.89 1.66
CA GLU A 42 -5.28 15.75 2.61
C GLU A 42 -5.15 14.42 3.37
N THR A 43 -5.74 14.34 4.58
CA THR A 43 -5.71 13.16 5.44
C THR A 43 -7.11 12.80 5.87
N PHE A 44 -7.57 11.60 5.50
CA PHE A 44 -8.94 11.18 5.76
C PHE A 44 -9.09 9.65 5.74
N ILE A 45 -10.21 9.15 6.27
CA ILE A 45 -10.61 7.74 6.16
C ILE A 45 -11.84 7.65 5.29
N VAL A 46 -11.84 6.67 4.40
CA VAL A 46 -12.93 6.32 3.49
C VAL A 46 -13.49 4.98 3.89
N ASP A 47 -14.82 4.85 3.90
CA ASP A 47 -15.51 3.57 4.07
C ASP A 47 -15.63 2.78 2.76
N ALA A 48 -16.21 1.59 2.83
CA ALA A 48 -16.39 0.71 1.69
C ALA A 48 -17.28 1.28 0.57
N GLU A 49 -18.14 2.24 0.89
CA GLU A 49 -19.03 2.98 -0.02
C GLU A 49 -18.34 4.20 -0.65
N GLY A 50 -17.09 4.49 -0.28
CA GLY A 50 -16.34 5.63 -0.77
C GLY A 50 -16.63 6.95 -0.04
N LYS A 51 -17.35 6.91 1.10
CA LYS A 51 -17.68 8.08 1.90
C LYS A 51 -16.56 8.38 2.90
N THR A 52 -16.22 9.66 3.06
CA THR A 52 -15.29 10.10 4.11
C THR A 52 -15.97 10.01 5.47
N THR A 53 -15.41 9.22 6.37
CA THR A 53 -15.91 8.98 7.73
C THR A 53 -15.11 9.71 8.80
N TRP A 54 -13.90 10.15 8.47
CA TRP A 54 -13.02 10.92 9.34
C TRP A 54 -12.06 11.76 8.51
N SER A 55 -11.62 12.90 9.02
CA SER A 55 -10.59 13.74 8.41
C SER A 55 -9.72 14.42 9.46
N TYR A 56 -8.48 14.72 9.07
CA TYR A 56 -7.52 15.47 9.86
C TYR A 56 -7.17 16.78 9.14
N PRO A 57 -7.13 17.94 9.85
CA PRO A 57 -7.06 19.25 9.19
C PRO A 57 -5.67 19.63 8.66
N LYS A 58 -4.71 18.72 8.64
CA LYS A 58 -3.35 18.95 8.13
C LYS A 58 -2.97 17.90 7.11
N SER A 59 -2.08 18.27 6.17
CA SER A 59 -1.41 17.33 5.29
C SER A 59 -0.44 16.45 6.10
N THR A 60 -0.35 15.19 5.69
CA THR A 60 0.52 14.20 6.33
C THR A 60 1.29 13.40 5.27
N ARG A 61 2.32 12.67 5.67
CA ARG A 61 3.07 11.85 4.72
C ARG A 61 2.83 10.36 4.93
N ASP A 62 2.80 9.91 6.16
CA ASP A 62 2.53 8.55 6.56
C ASP A 62 1.51 8.53 7.69
N GLY A 63 0.80 7.43 7.87
CA GLY A 63 -0.18 7.30 8.94
C GLY A 63 -0.67 5.86 9.12
N TRP A 64 -1.12 5.56 10.34
CA TRP A 64 -1.61 4.26 10.77
C TRP A 64 -2.87 4.42 11.60
N VAL A 65 -3.90 3.66 11.30
CA VAL A 65 -4.97 3.39 12.25
C VAL A 65 -4.45 2.32 13.21
N LEU A 66 -4.41 2.67 14.49
CA LEU A 66 -3.88 1.80 15.54
C LEU A 66 -4.96 0.86 16.08
N PRO A 67 -4.61 -0.26 16.75
CA PRO A 67 -5.59 -1.19 17.32
C PRO A 67 -6.54 -0.55 18.35
N ASN A 68 -6.12 0.51 19.03
CA ASN A 68 -6.96 1.28 19.97
C ASN A 68 -7.91 2.27 19.26
N GLY A 69 -7.91 2.31 17.92
CA GLY A 69 -8.72 3.21 17.11
C GLY A 69 -8.13 4.61 16.89
N ASN A 70 -7.04 4.98 17.58
CA ASN A 70 -6.32 6.22 17.34
C ASN A 70 -5.60 6.19 16.00
N ILE A 71 -5.15 7.35 15.53
CA ILE A 71 -4.41 7.49 14.27
C ILE A 71 -3.04 8.09 14.57
N LEU A 72 -1.97 7.34 14.22
CA LEU A 72 -0.59 7.84 14.21
C LEU A 72 -0.34 8.52 12.86
N LEU A 73 0.17 9.75 12.87
CA LEU A 73 0.36 10.57 11.68
C LEU A 73 1.75 11.20 11.67
N THR A 74 2.31 11.34 10.47
CA THR A 74 3.57 12.06 10.25
C THR A 74 3.29 13.41 9.61
N LEU A 75 3.58 14.49 10.31
CA LEU A 75 3.56 15.86 9.83
C LEU A 75 4.96 16.17 9.29
N SER A 76 5.16 16.05 7.98
CA SER A 76 6.52 16.04 7.40
C SER A 76 7.24 17.37 7.48
N LYS A 77 6.50 18.48 7.36
CA LYS A 77 6.99 19.84 7.47
C LYS A 77 6.06 20.61 8.39
N ALA A 78 6.51 20.87 9.60
CA ALA A 78 5.97 21.96 10.41
C ALA A 78 6.98 23.12 10.36
N ASN A 79 6.59 24.31 10.78
CA ASN A 79 7.52 25.47 10.85
C ASN A 79 8.80 25.17 11.65
N ASP A 80 8.83 24.05 12.39
CA ASP A 80 9.89 23.62 13.31
C ASP A 80 10.47 22.23 12.99
N GLY A 81 10.38 21.73 11.74
CA GLY A 81 11.09 20.49 11.36
C GLY A 81 10.27 19.21 11.26
N GLY A 82 8.95 19.26 11.40
CA GLY A 82 8.08 18.09 11.33
C GLY A 82 7.88 17.37 12.67
N SER A 83 6.85 16.53 12.74
CA SER A 83 6.54 15.78 13.96
C SER A 83 5.81 14.47 13.65
N VAL A 84 5.78 13.57 14.63
CA VAL A 84 4.86 12.44 14.71
C VAL A 84 3.82 12.75 15.77
N VAL A 85 2.54 12.61 15.43
CA VAL A 85 1.45 12.76 16.39
C VAL A 85 0.57 11.52 16.41
N GLU A 86 0.04 11.16 17.58
CA GLU A 86 -1.10 10.26 17.70
C GLU A 86 -2.32 11.06 18.08
N VAL A 87 -3.40 10.89 17.33
CA VAL A 87 -4.66 11.60 17.56
C VAL A 87 -5.81 10.61 17.76
N THR A 88 -6.74 10.97 18.63
CA THR A 88 -8.00 10.25 18.78
C THR A 88 -8.96 10.57 17.63
N ARG A 89 -10.06 9.83 17.49
CA ARG A 89 -11.06 10.07 16.44
C ARG A 89 -11.75 11.43 16.53
N ASP A 90 -11.81 12.02 17.70
CA ASP A 90 -12.33 13.39 17.94
C ASP A 90 -11.24 14.48 17.77
N GLY A 91 -10.03 14.09 17.33
CA GLY A 91 -8.95 15.01 16.96
C GLY A 91 -8.05 15.47 18.11
N LYS A 92 -8.20 14.91 19.34
CA LYS A 92 -7.32 15.22 20.46
C LYS A 92 -5.94 14.59 20.25
N VAL A 93 -4.86 15.36 20.35
CA VAL A 93 -3.48 14.86 20.36
C VAL A 93 -3.20 14.19 21.72
N VAL A 94 -2.82 12.91 21.69
CA VAL A 94 -2.48 12.10 22.88
C VAL A 94 -1.00 11.72 22.94
N PHE A 95 -0.27 11.93 21.86
CA PHE A 95 1.18 11.81 21.79
C PHE A 95 1.71 12.78 20.73
N GLU A 96 2.86 13.38 20.99
CA GLU A 96 3.61 14.15 20.01
C GLU A 96 5.11 13.97 20.24
N PHE A 97 5.85 13.71 19.15
CA PHE A 97 7.31 13.78 19.12
C PHE A 97 7.72 14.77 18.03
N LYS A 98 8.41 15.84 18.41
CA LYS A 98 8.93 16.86 17.49
C LYS A 98 10.28 16.41 16.95
N GLY A 99 10.41 16.40 15.63
CA GLY A 99 11.67 16.15 14.96
C GLY A 99 12.70 17.25 15.21
N THR A 100 13.96 16.91 15.10
CA THR A 100 15.09 17.83 15.27
C THR A 100 15.80 18.18 13.97
N GLN A 101 15.40 17.52 12.88
CA GLN A 101 15.90 17.74 11.53
C GLN A 101 14.86 18.47 10.65
N SER A 102 15.16 18.66 9.37
CA SER A 102 14.31 19.43 8.45
C SER A 102 12.95 18.80 8.19
N GLU A 103 12.85 17.48 8.17
CA GLU A 103 11.61 16.73 7.89
C GLU A 103 11.53 15.46 8.71
N VAL A 104 10.29 15.07 9.06
CA VAL A 104 9.94 13.71 9.53
C VAL A 104 9.16 13.03 8.41
N ASN A 105 9.65 11.90 7.89
CA ASN A 105 9.12 11.32 6.65
C ASN A 105 8.23 10.10 6.85
N THR A 106 8.45 9.32 7.89
CA THR A 106 7.66 8.14 8.19
C THR A 106 7.52 7.94 9.70
N ALA A 107 6.48 7.23 10.10
CA ALA A 107 6.33 6.71 11.46
C ALA A 107 5.70 5.33 11.43
N GLN A 108 6.02 4.51 12.44
CA GLN A 108 5.41 3.20 12.65
C GLN A 108 5.28 2.95 14.15
N ALA A 109 4.06 2.60 14.60
CA ALA A 109 3.88 2.07 15.94
C ALA A 109 4.45 0.65 16.03
N LEU A 110 5.26 0.38 17.02
CA LEU A 110 5.92 -0.89 17.25
C LEU A 110 5.17 -1.72 18.30
N GLU A 111 5.32 -3.04 18.26
CA GLU A 111 4.67 -3.97 19.19
C GLU A 111 5.06 -3.73 20.66
N ASN A 112 6.27 -3.25 20.90
CA ASN A 112 6.75 -2.89 22.25
C ASN A 112 6.21 -1.53 22.76
N GLY A 113 5.31 -0.89 22.00
CA GLY A 113 4.71 0.41 22.33
C GLY A 113 5.52 1.63 21.88
N ASN A 114 6.78 1.46 21.47
CA ASN A 114 7.60 2.55 20.93
C ASN A 114 7.10 3.00 19.55
N ILE A 115 7.59 4.13 19.09
CA ILE A 115 7.35 4.63 17.75
C ILE A 115 8.69 4.72 17.01
N MET A 116 8.78 4.06 15.86
CA MET A 116 9.86 4.26 14.90
C MET A 116 9.51 5.45 14.00
N LEU A 117 10.50 6.29 13.69
CA LEU A 117 10.38 7.38 12.73
C LEU A 117 11.68 7.62 11.98
N THR A 118 11.63 8.31 10.84
CA THR A 118 12.82 8.80 10.15
C THR A 118 12.82 10.32 10.08
N GLU A 119 13.99 10.89 10.32
CA GLU A 119 14.29 12.31 10.12
C GLU A 119 15.20 12.47 8.90
N ALA A 120 14.83 13.39 8.01
CA ALA A 120 15.68 13.86 6.92
C ALA A 120 16.23 15.25 7.25
N GLY A 121 17.50 15.48 6.93
CA GLY A 121 18.17 16.72 7.28
C GLY A 121 19.67 16.65 7.07
N ALA A 122 20.42 17.55 7.73
CA ALA A 122 21.87 17.56 7.69
C ALA A 122 22.50 16.26 8.26
N LYS A 123 21.80 15.59 9.15
CA LYS A 123 22.18 14.28 9.75
C LYS A 123 20.98 13.35 9.71
N PRO A 124 20.65 12.79 8.52
CA PRO A 124 19.50 11.93 8.37
C PRO A 124 19.64 10.68 9.25
N ARG A 125 18.55 10.29 9.89
CA ARG A 125 18.57 9.16 10.85
C ARG A 125 17.22 8.50 11.01
N LEU A 126 17.23 7.29 11.53
CA LEU A 126 16.06 6.57 12.00
C LEU A 126 16.09 6.49 13.52
N LEU A 127 14.97 6.76 14.15
CA LEU A 127 14.82 6.75 15.60
C LEU A 127 13.77 5.74 16.03
N GLU A 128 13.97 5.16 17.24
CA GLU A 128 12.85 4.64 18.03
C GLU A 128 12.72 5.51 19.29
N VAL A 129 11.49 5.92 19.55
CA VAL A 129 11.17 6.76 20.71
C VAL A 129 10.10 6.09 21.58
N THR A 130 10.22 6.23 22.86
CA THR A 130 9.20 5.78 23.83
C THR A 130 8.03 6.76 23.87
N ARG A 131 6.92 6.39 24.52
CA ARG A 131 5.73 7.25 24.64
C ARG A 131 5.94 8.49 25.51
N ASP A 132 6.98 8.53 26.31
CA ASP A 132 7.44 9.72 27.07
C ASP A 132 8.49 10.56 26.31
N GLY A 133 8.75 10.22 25.04
CA GLY A 133 9.62 11.00 24.13
C GLY A 133 11.12 10.70 24.25
N LYS A 134 11.52 9.67 24.99
CA LYS A 134 12.94 9.27 25.09
C LYS A 134 13.38 8.52 23.84
N ILE A 135 14.49 8.93 23.23
CA ILE A 135 15.14 8.19 22.13
C ILE A 135 15.83 6.96 22.73
N VAL A 136 15.49 5.78 22.24
CA VAL A 136 16.06 4.48 22.67
C VAL A 136 16.86 3.79 21.56
N VAL A 137 16.64 4.20 20.29
CA VAL A 137 17.45 3.80 19.13
C VAL A 137 17.71 5.03 18.28
N ASP A 138 18.94 5.20 17.82
CA ASP A 138 19.37 6.26 16.91
C ASP A 138 20.30 5.66 15.86
N VAL A 139 19.80 5.48 14.64
CA VAL A 139 20.54 4.87 13.51
C VAL A 139 20.85 5.93 12.49
N PRO A 140 22.12 6.35 12.33
CA PRO A 140 22.53 7.24 11.25
C PRO A 140 22.25 6.62 9.87
N LEU A 141 21.59 7.36 8.99
CA LEU A 141 21.31 6.91 7.62
C LEU A 141 22.36 7.47 6.65
N GLN A 142 22.86 6.59 5.79
CA GLN A 142 23.85 6.96 4.76
C GLN A 142 23.13 7.54 3.54
N ALA A 143 22.81 8.83 3.54
CA ALA A 143 22.27 9.52 2.36
C ALA A 143 23.39 10.33 1.67
N GLN A 144 23.57 10.12 0.36
CA GLN A 144 24.58 10.85 -0.43
C GLN A 144 24.06 12.24 -0.82
N THR A 145 22.74 12.36 -1.02
CA THR A 145 22.11 13.62 -1.39
C THR A 145 22.07 14.62 -0.23
N LYS A 146 22.33 15.91 -0.56
CA LYS A 146 22.12 17.04 0.35
C LYS A 146 20.70 17.59 0.28
N ASP A 147 19.88 17.15 -0.67
CA ASP A 147 18.47 17.49 -0.70
C ASP A 147 17.72 16.68 0.36
N HIS A 148 17.44 17.31 1.47
CA HIS A 148 16.79 16.68 2.62
C HIS A 148 15.44 16.06 2.23
N HIS A 149 14.71 16.71 1.32
CA HIS A 149 13.42 16.21 0.85
C HIS A 149 13.51 14.86 0.12
N LEU A 150 14.65 14.56 -0.48
CA LEU A 150 14.85 13.36 -1.31
C LEU A 150 15.74 12.31 -0.65
N GLN A 151 15.99 12.41 0.66
CA GLN A 151 16.83 11.43 1.37
C GLN A 151 16.11 10.12 1.62
N THR A 152 14.98 10.13 2.34
CA THR A 152 14.26 8.91 2.75
C THR A 152 12.76 9.03 2.58
N ARG A 153 12.06 7.89 2.50
CA ARG A 153 10.59 7.81 2.58
C ARG A 153 10.17 6.67 3.50
N MET A 154 9.23 5.86 3.13
CA MET A 154 8.48 4.89 3.95
C MET A 154 9.36 3.78 4.52
N ALA A 155 10.23 4.12 5.46
CA ALA A 155 11.02 3.14 6.21
C ALA A 155 10.13 2.28 7.11
N ARG A 156 10.52 1.02 7.34
CA ARG A 156 9.77 0.07 8.19
C ARG A 156 10.71 -0.80 9.01
N LYS A 157 10.33 -1.03 10.27
CA LYS A 157 10.99 -2.04 11.10
C LYS A 157 10.56 -3.43 10.65
N LEU A 158 11.52 -4.32 10.45
CA LEU A 158 11.33 -5.70 10.06
C LEU A 158 11.15 -6.62 11.28
N ALA A 159 10.59 -7.81 11.05
CA ALA A 159 10.42 -8.82 12.11
C ALA A 159 11.75 -9.30 12.71
N ASN A 160 12.86 -9.24 11.97
CA ASN A 160 14.20 -9.56 12.46
C ASN A 160 14.84 -8.45 13.30
N GLY A 161 14.13 -7.34 13.54
CA GLY A 161 14.60 -6.18 14.30
C GLY A 161 15.35 -5.12 13.49
N ASN A 162 15.69 -5.39 12.23
CA ASN A 162 16.34 -4.45 11.32
C ASN A 162 15.34 -3.43 10.75
N TYR A 163 15.84 -2.48 9.97
CA TYR A 163 15.06 -1.41 9.36
C TYR A 163 15.26 -1.40 7.85
N LEU A 164 14.18 -1.49 7.09
CA LEU A 164 14.17 -1.36 5.64
C LEU A 164 13.92 0.10 5.27
N VAL A 165 14.87 0.73 4.58
CA VAL A 165 14.88 2.17 4.32
C VAL A 165 15.01 2.45 2.82
N PRO A 166 13.96 2.92 2.13
CA PRO A 166 14.08 3.44 0.77
C PRO A 166 14.71 4.84 0.80
N GLN A 167 15.73 5.04 -0.05
CA GLN A 167 16.48 6.29 -0.20
C GLN A 167 16.35 6.80 -1.64
N LEU A 168 15.57 7.88 -1.79
CA LEU A 168 15.03 8.27 -3.10
C LEU A 168 16.10 8.62 -4.12
N LEU A 169 16.86 9.70 -3.85
CA LEU A 169 17.80 10.23 -4.83
C LEU A 169 19.04 9.34 -4.98
N ASP A 170 19.36 8.56 -3.94
CA ASP A 170 20.41 7.53 -3.99
C ASP A 170 19.97 6.33 -4.84
N LYS A 171 18.67 6.19 -5.15
CA LYS A 171 18.05 5.10 -5.91
C LYS A 171 18.40 3.73 -5.33
N VAL A 172 18.25 3.58 -4.02
CA VAL A 172 18.61 2.37 -3.30
C VAL A 172 17.61 2.09 -2.18
N VAL A 173 17.38 0.81 -1.90
CA VAL A 173 16.74 0.34 -0.67
C VAL A 173 17.78 -0.36 0.17
N ARG A 174 17.92 0.03 1.45
CA ARG A 174 18.89 -0.54 2.39
C ARG A 174 18.20 -1.17 3.59
N GLU A 175 18.76 -2.28 4.06
CA GLU A 175 18.43 -2.86 5.36
C GLU A 175 19.53 -2.55 6.36
N TYR A 176 19.17 -1.80 7.40
CA TYR A 176 20.06 -1.38 8.48
C TYR A 176 19.82 -2.22 9.72
N GLN A 177 20.89 -2.63 10.41
CA GLN A 177 20.84 -3.11 11.79
C GLN A 177 20.66 -1.94 12.76
N PRO A 178 20.24 -2.19 14.03
CA PRO A 178 20.12 -1.14 15.03
C PRO A 178 21.42 -0.40 15.36
N ASP A 179 22.57 -0.99 15.08
CA ASP A 179 23.90 -0.38 15.21
C ASP A 179 24.34 0.46 14.01
N GLY A 180 23.49 0.57 12.98
CA GLY A 180 23.74 1.33 11.76
C GLY A 180 24.46 0.57 10.65
N LYS A 181 24.79 -0.71 10.86
CA LYS A 181 25.41 -1.54 9.82
C LYS A 181 24.39 -1.87 8.72
N ILE A 182 24.78 -1.67 7.47
CA ILE A 182 24.00 -2.12 6.31
C ILE A 182 24.29 -3.61 6.06
N VAL A 183 23.22 -4.43 6.07
CA VAL A 183 23.31 -5.89 5.88
C VAL A 183 22.71 -6.36 4.56
N TRP A 184 21.95 -5.51 3.89
CA TRP A 184 21.41 -5.75 2.56
C TRP A 184 21.18 -4.42 1.84
N GLU A 185 21.39 -4.40 0.54
CA GLU A 185 21.19 -3.25 -0.30
C GLU A 185 20.77 -3.70 -1.71
N VAL A 186 19.87 -2.96 -2.33
CA VAL A 186 19.49 -3.14 -3.73
C VAL A 186 19.35 -1.79 -4.44
N ALA A 187 20.01 -1.65 -5.59
CA ALA A 187 19.81 -0.52 -6.48
C ALA A 187 18.43 -0.61 -7.14
N THR A 188 17.77 0.54 -7.30
CA THR A 188 16.45 0.63 -7.92
C THR A 188 16.53 1.38 -9.25
N PRO A 189 15.68 1.04 -10.24
CA PRO A 189 15.71 1.71 -11.56
C PRO A 189 15.29 3.18 -11.47
N ASN A 190 14.55 3.56 -10.43
CA ASN A 190 14.16 4.94 -10.16
C ASN A 190 13.94 5.16 -8.65
N TRP A 191 13.44 6.32 -8.24
CA TRP A 191 13.30 6.74 -6.84
C TRP A 191 12.40 5.80 -6.03
N PRO A 192 12.94 4.99 -5.11
CA PRO A 192 12.13 4.11 -4.27
C PRO A 192 11.39 4.93 -3.20
N PHE A 193 10.07 4.94 -3.26
CA PHE A 193 9.26 5.64 -2.26
C PHE A 193 8.82 4.71 -1.13
N THR A 194 8.34 3.54 -1.45
CA THR A 194 7.93 2.50 -0.50
C THR A 194 8.69 1.22 -0.77
N ALA A 195 9.17 0.56 0.27
CA ALA A 195 9.76 -0.76 0.22
C ALA A 195 9.12 -1.65 1.29
N ILE A 196 8.66 -2.83 0.90
CA ILE A 196 7.92 -3.76 1.75
C ILE A 196 8.61 -5.12 1.70
N ARG A 197 9.13 -5.58 2.84
CA ARG A 197 9.60 -6.97 2.96
C ARG A 197 8.40 -7.89 3.05
N LEU A 198 8.29 -8.80 2.08
CA LEU A 198 7.23 -9.79 2.00
C LEU A 198 7.57 -11.04 2.81
N ASP A 199 6.54 -11.85 3.15
CA ASP A 199 6.71 -13.06 3.95
C ASP A 199 7.60 -14.13 3.30
N ASN A 200 7.64 -14.15 1.95
CA ASN A 200 8.56 -15.03 1.19
C ASN A 200 10.01 -14.54 1.19
N GLY A 201 10.29 -13.40 1.82
CA GLY A 201 11.60 -12.77 1.91
C GLY A 201 11.96 -11.84 0.73
N ASN A 202 11.13 -11.74 -0.29
CA ASN A 202 11.28 -10.76 -1.37
C ASN A 202 10.98 -9.34 -0.87
N THR A 203 11.35 -8.33 -1.65
CA THR A 203 11.04 -6.94 -1.35
C THR A 203 10.24 -6.33 -2.50
N LEU A 204 9.04 -5.85 -2.19
CA LEU A 204 8.22 -5.07 -3.11
C LEU A 204 8.62 -3.60 -3.00
N ILE A 205 8.87 -2.93 -4.13
CA ILE A 205 9.38 -1.56 -4.16
C ILE A 205 8.57 -0.76 -5.17
N ASN A 206 7.98 0.36 -4.70
CA ASN A 206 7.35 1.33 -5.57
C ASN A 206 8.38 2.41 -5.95
N CYS A 207 8.59 2.58 -7.26
CA CYS A 207 9.50 3.57 -7.81
C CYS A 207 8.70 4.73 -8.40
N THR A 208 8.63 5.84 -7.65
CA THR A 208 7.67 6.92 -7.90
C THR A 208 7.79 7.56 -9.28
N ILE A 209 8.83 8.30 -9.60
CA ILE A 209 9.02 8.95 -10.92
C ILE A 209 9.12 7.92 -12.07
N GLY A 210 9.52 6.69 -11.76
CA GLY A 210 9.61 5.61 -12.76
C GLY A 210 8.26 5.05 -13.18
N ASN A 211 7.16 5.39 -12.49
CA ASN A 211 5.83 4.85 -12.76
C ASN A 211 5.82 3.32 -12.83
N LEU A 212 6.47 2.69 -11.86
CA LEU A 212 6.61 1.24 -11.81
C LEU A 212 6.69 0.71 -10.39
N THR A 213 6.29 -0.54 -10.23
CA THR A 213 6.49 -1.33 -9.01
C THR A 213 7.25 -2.59 -9.39
N ILE A 214 8.27 -2.92 -8.60
CA ILE A 214 9.08 -4.13 -8.77
C ILE A 214 9.01 -4.98 -7.51
N GLU A 215 9.19 -6.29 -7.66
CA GLU A 215 9.49 -7.20 -6.57
C GLU A 215 10.86 -7.81 -6.85
N VAL A 216 11.77 -7.69 -5.91
CA VAL A 216 13.11 -8.24 -5.99
C VAL A 216 13.28 -9.37 -4.98
N ASP A 217 14.07 -10.37 -5.31
CA ASP A 217 14.44 -11.44 -4.40
C ASP A 217 15.55 -11.01 -3.41
N LYS A 218 16.04 -11.94 -2.59
CA LYS A 218 17.10 -11.67 -1.61
C LYS A 218 18.43 -11.32 -2.25
N GLN A 219 18.67 -11.75 -3.49
CA GLN A 219 19.84 -11.44 -4.30
C GLN A 219 19.74 -10.08 -4.99
N GLY A 220 18.55 -9.45 -4.97
CA GLY A 220 18.28 -8.17 -5.64
C GLY A 220 17.79 -8.32 -7.08
N GLU A 221 17.57 -9.56 -7.54
CA GLU A 221 17.07 -9.81 -8.89
C GLU A 221 15.57 -9.54 -8.99
N THR A 222 15.14 -8.86 -10.06
CA THR A 222 13.71 -8.55 -10.28
C THR A 222 12.95 -9.81 -10.69
N VAL A 223 12.04 -10.27 -9.82
CA VAL A 223 11.21 -11.46 -10.04
C VAL A 223 9.78 -11.13 -10.47
N TRP A 224 9.36 -9.87 -10.35
CA TRP A 224 8.08 -9.37 -10.84
C TRP A 224 8.17 -7.84 -11.04
N LYS A 225 7.47 -7.36 -12.06
CA LYS A 225 7.44 -5.93 -12.41
C LYS A 225 6.11 -5.57 -13.04
N ILE A 226 5.57 -4.39 -12.70
CA ILE A 226 4.46 -3.75 -13.40
C ILE A 226 4.75 -2.26 -13.63
N SER A 227 4.23 -1.76 -14.73
CA SER A 227 4.33 -0.35 -15.14
C SER A 227 3.12 0.05 -15.99
N ASN A 228 3.10 1.28 -16.47
CA ASN A 228 2.07 1.73 -17.41
C ASN A 228 2.01 0.93 -18.72
N ASP A 229 3.08 0.26 -19.11
CA ASP A 229 3.14 -0.54 -20.34
C ASP A 229 2.30 -1.82 -20.25
N ASP A 230 2.00 -2.28 -19.02
CA ASP A 230 1.18 -3.46 -18.77
C ASP A 230 -0.33 -3.20 -18.87
N PHE A 231 -0.75 -1.91 -18.94
CA PHE A 231 -2.17 -1.52 -18.83
C PHE A 231 -2.60 -0.52 -19.89
N PRO A 232 -3.71 -0.76 -20.63
CA PRO A 232 -4.27 0.23 -21.55
C PRO A 232 -4.66 1.54 -20.85
N SER A 233 -5.12 1.47 -19.59
CA SER A 233 -5.55 2.62 -18.79
C SER A 233 -4.41 3.47 -18.25
N LYS A 234 -3.17 2.97 -18.29
CA LYS A 234 -1.97 3.64 -17.76
C LYS A 234 -2.19 4.23 -16.36
N PRO A 235 -2.47 3.41 -15.34
CA PRO A 235 -2.94 3.88 -14.04
C PRO A 235 -1.85 4.51 -13.17
N PHE A 236 -0.58 4.34 -13.51
CA PHE A 236 0.52 4.93 -12.74
C PHE A 236 0.66 6.42 -13.06
N ASP A 237 0.73 7.22 -12.00
CA ASP A 237 1.08 8.64 -12.02
C ASP A 237 1.82 8.94 -10.70
N ASP A 238 3.11 8.63 -10.66
CA ASP A 238 3.97 8.55 -9.47
C ASP A 238 3.51 7.51 -8.42
N ALA A 239 4.03 6.29 -8.55
CA ALA A 239 3.80 5.17 -7.63
C ALA A 239 4.49 5.41 -6.28
N CYS A 240 3.85 6.15 -5.37
CA CYS A 240 4.37 6.45 -4.04
C CYS A 240 4.09 5.32 -3.05
N GLY A 241 2.87 5.25 -2.53
CA GLY A 241 2.45 4.28 -1.53
C GLY A 241 2.13 2.92 -2.10
N GLY A 242 2.31 1.88 -1.30
CA GLY A 242 1.95 0.51 -1.65
C GLY A 242 1.56 -0.31 -0.44
N GLN A 243 0.69 -1.31 -0.66
CA GLN A 243 0.35 -2.32 0.33
C GLN A 243 0.12 -3.66 -0.35
N ARG A 244 0.78 -4.72 0.15
CA ARG A 244 0.47 -6.10 -0.22
C ARG A 244 -0.68 -6.59 0.66
N LEU A 245 -1.75 -7.06 0.03
CA LEU A 245 -2.91 -7.62 0.72
C LEU A 245 -2.72 -9.12 1.02
N PRO A 246 -3.47 -9.68 1.99
CA PRO A 246 -3.42 -11.11 2.32
C PRO A 246 -3.77 -12.05 1.15
N ASN A 247 -4.58 -11.59 0.20
CA ASN A 247 -4.92 -12.34 -1.03
C ASN A 247 -3.79 -12.37 -2.07
N GLY A 248 -2.64 -11.72 -1.79
CA GLY A 248 -1.50 -11.61 -2.70
C GLY A 248 -1.57 -10.45 -3.68
N ASN A 249 -2.67 -9.71 -3.75
CA ASN A 249 -2.79 -8.52 -4.58
C ASN A 249 -2.02 -7.34 -4.00
N THR A 250 -1.72 -6.36 -4.83
CA THR A 250 -1.01 -5.14 -4.42
C THR A 250 -1.88 -3.93 -4.70
N VAL A 251 -2.08 -3.08 -3.69
CA VAL A 251 -2.67 -1.76 -3.88
C VAL A 251 -1.54 -0.73 -4.02
N ILE A 252 -1.70 0.20 -4.97
CA ILE A 252 -0.66 1.18 -5.32
C ILE A 252 -1.32 2.56 -5.48
N THR A 253 -0.61 3.62 -5.06
CA THR A 253 -1.04 5.01 -5.29
C THR A 253 -0.62 5.50 -6.67
N ALA A 254 -1.44 6.40 -7.24
CA ALA A 254 -1.07 7.30 -8.33
C ALA A 254 -1.07 8.73 -7.76
N TYR A 255 0.08 9.17 -7.26
CA TYR A 255 0.20 10.38 -6.42
C TYR A 255 -0.20 11.67 -7.14
N HIS A 256 0.20 11.84 -8.39
CA HIS A 256 -0.12 13.05 -9.18
C HIS A 256 -1.47 12.96 -9.89
N ALA A 257 -2.25 11.88 -9.69
CA ALA A 257 -3.55 11.76 -10.30
C ALA A 257 -4.46 12.95 -9.96
N SER A 258 -4.90 13.65 -11.00
CA SER A 258 -5.77 14.80 -10.87
C SER A 258 -7.19 14.41 -10.43
N SER A 259 -8.02 15.41 -10.10
CA SER A 259 -9.44 15.24 -9.76
C SER A 259 -10.16 14.34 -10.77
N GLY A 260 -10.91 13.36 -10.29
CA GLY A 260 -11.66 12.41 -11.12
C GLY A 260 -10.82 11.31 -11.78
N LYS A 261 -9.50 11.26 -11.54
CA LYS A 261 -8.63 10.18 -12.01
C LYS A 261 -8.42 9.14 -10.94
N THR A 262 -7.95 7.96 -11.36
CA THR A 262 -7.59 6.86 -10.44
C THR A 262 -6.46 7.29 -9.51
N LYS A 263 -6.70 7.25 -8.20
CA LYS A 263 -5.73 7.60 -7.15
C LYS A 263 -5.16 6.39 -6.45
N LEU A 264 -5.94 5.32 -6.35
CA LEU A 264 -5.50 4.00 -5.89
C LEU A 264 -5.99 2.95 -6.87
N PHE A 265 -5.21 1.90 -7.07
CA PHE A 265 -5.65 0.74 -7.82
C PHE A 265 -5.08 -0.54 -7.18
N GLU A 266 -5.89 -1.60 -7.17
CA GLU A 266 -5.50 -2.95 -6.77
C GLU A 266 -5.21 -3.78 -8.00
N VAL A 267 -4.08 -4.45 -7.99
CA VAL A 267 -3.61 -5.29 -9.08
C VAL A 267 -3.26 -6.69 -8.59
N THR A 268 -3.65 -7.71 -9.36
CA THR A 268 -3.28 -9.10 -9.11
C THR A 268 -1.83 -9.39 -9.52
N ARG A 269 -1.31 -10.54 -9.11
CA ARG A 269 0.01 -11.02 -9.55
C ARG A 269 0.09 -11.19 -11.09
N ASP A 270 -1.04 -11.54 -11.72
CA ASP A 270 -1.18 -11.69 -13.17
C ASP A 270 -1.48 -10.36 -13.88
N LYS A 271 -1.25 -9.23 -13.19
CA LYS A 271 -1.37 -7.88 -13.74
C LYS A 271 -2.79 -7.49 -14.19
N GLN A 272 -3.82 -7.97 -13.48
CA GLN A 272 -5.20 -7.53 -13.70
C GLN A 272 -5.57 -6.48 -12.67
N ILE A 273 -6.08 -5.32 -13.10
CA ILE A 273 -6.66 -4.32 -12.20
C ILE A 273 -8.05 -4.83 -11.78
N VAL A 274 -8.24 -5.05 -10.47
CA VAL A 274 -9.47 -5.62 -9.91
C VAL A 274 -10.27 -4.62 -9.09
N TRP A 275 -9.65 -3.51 -8.69
CA TRP A 275 -10.30 -2.41 -8.00
C TRP A 275 -9.59 -1.09 -8.26
N THR A 276 -10.37 0.01 -8.24
CA THR A 276 -9.83 1.38 -8.34
C THR A 276 -10.61 2.32 -7.42
N TYR A 277 -9.90 3.31 -6.89
CA TYR A 277 -10.48 4.44 -6.19
C TYR A 277 -10.24 5.74 -6.94
N THR A 278 -11.30 6.52 -7.10
CA THR A 278 -11.28 7.87 -7.70
C THR A 278 -12.02 8.83 -6.78
N ASP A 279 -11.59 10.07 -6.72
CA ASP A 279 -12.35 11.14 -6.07
C ASP A 279 -12.13 12.50 -6.78
N GLN A 280 -12.85 13.53 -6.31
CA GLN A 280 -12.78 14.87 -6.89
C GLN A 280 -11.74 15.78 -6.21
N ARG A 281 -11.01 15.30 -5.22
CA ARG A 281 -9.96 16.06 -4.54
C ARG A 281 -8.78 16.30 -5.49
N LYS A 282 -8.16 17.48 -5.37
CA LYS A 282 -6.94 17.80 -6.11
C LYS A 282 -5.69 17.22 -5.46
N ALA A 283 -5.75 16.96 -4.14
CA ALA A 283 -4.62 16.48 -3.37
C ALA A 283 -4.22 15.05 -3.79
N GLY A 284 -2.92 14.82 -3.93
CA GLY A 284 -2.35 13.51 -4.17
C GLY A 284 -2.28 12.66 -2.90
N ILE A 285 -2.25 11.35 -3.07
CA ILE A 285 -2.11 10.36 -2.00
C ILE A 285 -0.67 9.88 -1.92
N HIS A 286 0.05 10.28 -0.85
CA HIS A 286 1.42 9.80 -0.62
C HIS A 286 1.43 8.34 -0.20
N HIS A 287 0.60 8.02 0.80
CA HIS A 287 0.48 6.68 1.35
C HIS A 287 -0.95 6.43 1.83
N PHE A 288 -1.25 5.18 2.15
CA PHE A 288 -2.57 4.76 2.63
C PHE A 288 -2.44 3.51 3.49
N GLN A 289 -3.51 3.13 4.16
CA GLN A 289 -3.66 1.83 4.82
C GLN A 289 -5.03 1.27 4.49
N ILE A 290 -5.09 0.13 3.81
CA ILE A 290 -6.32 -0.64 3.68
C ILE A 290 -6.66 -1.21 5.06
N LEU A 291 -7.87 -0.94 5.53
CA LEU A 291 -8.36 -1.33 6.86
C LEU A 291 -9.21 -2.60 6.78
N ASP A 292 -10.04 -2.69 5.74
CA ASP A 292 -10.81 -3.88 5.44
C ASP A 292 -10.96 -4.10 3.92
N THR A 293 -11.34 -5.33 3.57
CA THR A 293 -11.75 -5.72 2.21
C THR A 293 -13.08 -6.43 2.31
N ASN A 294 -14.11 -5.94 1.59
CA ASN A 294 -15.48 -6.50 1.59
C ASN A 294 -16.05 -6.63 3.02
N GLY A 295 -15.81 -5.65 3.88
CA GLY A 295 -16.26 -5.60 5.28
C GLY A 295 -15.49 -6.54 6.22
N LYS A 296 -14.41 -7.19 5.78
CA LYS A 296 -13.53 -7.99 6.63
C LYS A 296 -12.25 -7.23 6.91
N ALA A 297 -11.98 -6.96 8.19
CA ALA A 297 -10.76 -6.29 8.61
C ALA A 297 -9.50 -7.04 8.13
N ILE A 298 -8.47 -6.28 7.73
CA ILE A 298 -7.16 -6.86 7.41
C ILE A 298 -6.52 -7.32 8.73
N GLU A 299 -6.34 -8.62 8.85
CA GLU A 299 -5.73 -9.24 10.02
C GLU A 299 -4.20 -9.14 9.97
N GLY A 300 -3.56 -9.14 11.14
CA GLY A 300 -2.12 -9.12 11.29
C GLY A 300 -1.47 -7.77 10.99
N ARG A 301 -0.15 -7.81 10.76
CA ARG A 301 0.64 -6.61 10.46
C ARG A 301 0.46 -6.23 8.98
N PRO A 302 -0.03 -5.02 8.68
CA PRO A 302 -0.12 -4.57 7.29
C PRO A 302 1.27 -4.51 6.62
N LEU A 303 1.41 -5.15 5.46
CA LEU A 303 2.62 -5.08 4.62
C LEU A 303 2.55 -3.83 3.73
N ARG A 304 3.04 -2.70 4.23
CA ARG A 304 2.91 -1.39 3.56
C ARG A 304 4.12 -0.46 3.79
#